data_7af5f71e2604a84d5309035c5f11c712
#
_entry.id   7af5f71e2604a84d5309035c5f11c712
#
_cell.length_a   1.000
_cell.length_b   1.000
_cell.length_c   1.000
_cell.angle_alpha   90.00
_cell.angle_beta   90.00
_cell.angle_gamma   90.00
#
_symmetry.space_group_name_H-M   'P 1'
#
loop_
_entity.id
_entity.type
_entity.pdbx_description
1 polymer ?
#
loop_
_entity_poly.entity_id
_entity_poly.type
_entity_poly.pdbx_seq_one_letter_code
_entity_poly.pdbx_strand_id
1 'polypeptide(L)'
;MIDITENIIPIPPTATALGFFDGLHLGHMKVVEECFRHGGLCPAMFTFHSNTALPKRERIENLLTNDMKLEKLAEAGVQYIYSPDFNSVCDYTARDFIEKVLVKIMNAKVVVCGFDFRLGAGGGSDAEELKCICREYGINVVIIPPFSLDGCVVHSTAIKNLIKSGEIAKANKLLGYDFSIEGRVIEGNRIGRTIGSPTINQ
;
A
#
# COMPACT_ATOMS: atom_id res chain seq x y z
N MET A 1 -5.43 -9.60 11.08
CA MET A 1 -4.21 -9.56 10.22
C MET A 1 -2.98 -9.75 11.09
N ILE A 2 -2.00 -10.52 10.62
CA ILE A 2 -0.73 -10.77 11.31
C ILE A 2 0.37 -10.00 10.57
N ASP A 3 1.03 -9.08 11.28
CA ASP A 3 2.22 -8.40 10.77
C ASP A 3 3.45 -9.25 11.08
N ILE A 4 4.17 -9.66 10.03
CA ILE A 4 5.36 -10.51 10.13
C ILE A 4 6.66 -9.74 9.89
N THR A 5 6.62 -8.41 9.91
CA THR A 5 7.77 -7.55 9.59
C THR A 5 8.90 -7.70 10.59
N GLU A 6 8.58 -7.56 11.89
CA GLU A 6 9.56 -7.62 12.96
C GLU A 6 9.90 -9.07 13.38
N ASN A 7 8.97 -10.01 13.12
CA ASN A 7 9.13 -11.41 13.48
C ASN A 7 8.67 -12.30 12.34
N ILE A 8 9.61 -12.65 11.47
CA ILE A 8 9.32 -13.53 10.32
C ILE A 8 9.02 -14.93 10.82
N ILE A 9 7.80 -15.39 10.61
CA ILE A 9 7.31 -16.71 10.95
C ILE A 9 6.94 -17.48 9.67
N PRO A 10 6.98 -18.82 9.68
CA PRO A 10 6.41 -19.61 8.59
C PRO A 10 4.92 -19.33 8.43
N ILE A 11 4.49 -19.00 7.22
CA ILE A 11 3.08 -18.76 6.90
C ILE A 11 2.58 -19.73 5.84
N PRO A 12 1.25 -20.00 5.78
CA PRO A 12 0.66 -20.79 4.72
C PRO A 12 0.95 -20.23 3.33
N PRO A 13 0.73 -20.99 2.24
CA PRO A 13 0.82 -20.47 0.89
C PRO A 13 -0.09 -19.27 0.68
N THR A 14 0.42 -18.21 0.03
CA THR A 14 -0.27 -16.93 -0.10
C THR A 14 -0.56 -16.53 -1.54
N ALA A 15 -1.63 -15.73 -1.70
CA ALA A 15 -1.82 -14.80 -2.80
C ALA A 15 -1.42 -13.40 -2.28
N THR A 16 -0.32 -12.87 -2.80
CA THR A 16 0.34 -11.67 -2.25
C THR A 16 0.14 -10.46 -3.16
N ALA A 17 -0.50 -9.41 -2.64
CA ALA A 17 -0.56 -8.10 -3.28
C ALA A 17 0.76 -7.36 -3.12
N LEU A 18 1.30 -6.79 -4.20
CA LEU A 18 2.53 -5.99 -4.19
C LEU A 18 2.24 -4.53 -4.53
N GLY A 19 2.70 -3.60 -3.70
CA GLY A 19 2.58 -2.18 -3.96
C GLY A 19 2.92 -1.30 -2.76
N PHE A 20 3.01 0.00 -2.97
CA PHE A 20 3.14 0.98 -1.89
C PHE A 20 1.80 1.25 -1.19
N PHE A 21 0.70 1.14 -1.93
CA PHE A 21 -0.68 1.25 -1.44
C PHE A 21 -0.96 2.53 -0.64
N ASP A 22 -0.45 3.66 -1.13
CA ASP A 22 -0.73 4.96 -0.53
C ASP A 22 -2.19 5.37 -0.79
N GLY A 23 -2.96 5.43 0.28
CA GLY A 23 -4.38 5.79 0.25
C GLY A 23 -5.34 4.64 0.00
N LEU A 24 -4.90 3.40 -0.24
CA LEU A 24 -5.79 2.24 -0.43
C LEU A 24 -7.04 2.56 -1.29
N HIS A 25 -6.85 3.42 -2.31
CA HIS A 25 -7.94 3.87 -3.19
C HIS A 25 -8.53 2.73 -4.02
N LEU A 26 -9.64 2.98 -4.71
CA LEU A 26 -10.37 1.95 -5.47
C LEU A 26 -9.49 1.14 -6.43
N GLY A 27 -8.49 1.78 -7.09
CA GLY A 27 -7.54 1.05 -7.92
C GLY A 27 -6.64 0.09 -7.14
N HIS A 28 -6.19 0.48 -5.94
CA HIS A 28 -5.43 -0.41 -5.04
C HIS A 28 -6.30 -1.58 -4.56
N MET A 29 -7.57 -1.30 -4.25
CA MET A 29 -8.48 -2.35 -3.79
C MET A 29 -8.71 -3.42 -4.85
N LYS A 30 -8.61 -3.11 -6.17
CA LYS A 30 -8.67 -4.12 -7.23
C LYS A 30 -7.51 -5.11 -7.15
N VAL A 31 -6.33 -4.66 -6.75
CA VAL A 31 -5.16 -5.54 -6.52
C VAL A 31 -5.39 -6.42 -5.30
N VAL A 32 -5.91 -5.84 -4.21
CA VAL A 32 -6.22 -6.57 -2.97
C VAL A 32 -7.34 -7.59 -3.18
N GLU A 33 -8.44 -7.17 -3.82
CA GLU A 33 -9.61 -8.02 -4.12
C GLU A 33 -9.22 -9.26 -4.96
N GLU A 34 -8.29 -9.10 -5.88
CA GLU A 34 -7.83 -10.23 -6.70
C GLU A 34 -7.18 -11.33 -5.87
N CYS A 35 -6.49 -10.99 -4.78
CA CYS A 35 -5.88 -12.00 -3.90
C CYS A 35 -6.91 -12.98 -3.31
N PHE A 36 -8.15 -12.52 -3.07
CA PHE A 36 -9.22 -13.36 -2.52
C PHE A 36 -9.83 -14.34 -3.54
N ARG A 37 -9.56 -14.17 -4.84
CA ARG A 37 -10.08 -15.07 -5.88
C ARG A 37 -9.31 -16.37 -6.01
N HIS A 38 -8.19 -16.49 -5.32
CA HIS A 38 -7.31 -17.66 -5.37
C HIS A 38 -7.59 -18.59 -4.20
N GLY A 39 -8.63 -19.44 -4.33
CA GLY A 39 -9.05 -20.38 -3.30
C GLY A 39 -7.90 -21.28 -2.79
N GLY A 40 -7.86 -21.50 -1.47
CA GLY A 40 -6.81 -22.29 -0.82
C GLY A 40 -5.52 -21.51 -0.52
N LEU A 41 -5.41 -20.25 -0.96
CA LEU A 41 -4.29 -19.36 -0.62
C LEU A 41 -4.74 -18.30 0.39
N CYS A 42 -3.84 -17.93 1.30
CA CYS A 42 -4.09 -16.85 2.25
C CYS A 42 -3.84 -15.50 1.60
N PRO A 43 -4.80 -14.54 1.68
CA PRO A 43 -4.58 -13.19 1.20
C PRO A 43 -3.49 -12.50 2.02
N ALA A 44 -2.44 -12.05 1.36
CA ALA A 44 -1.30 -11.40 1.98
C ALA A 44 -0.88 -10.14 1.24
N MET A 45 -0.11 -9.28 1.88
CA MET A 45 0.37 -8.05 1.30
C MET A 45 1.86 -7.82 1.59
N PHE A 46 2.57 -7.40 0.56
CA PHE A 46 3.84 -6.72 0.66
C PHE A 46 3.65 -5.23 0.39
N THR A 47 4.08 -4.40 1.32
CA THR A 47 4.08 -2.93 1.17
C THR A 47 5.30 -2.36 1.89
N PHE A 48 5.44 -1.05 1.91
CA PHE A 48 6.44 -0.38 2.73
C PHE A 48 5.77 0.36 3.88
N HIS A 49 6.51 0.52 4.97
CA HIS A 49 6.07 1.35 6.09
C HIS A 49 5.80 2.77 5.60
N SER A 50 4.70 3.39 6.04
CA SER A 50 4.26 4.70 5.54
C SER A 50 5.26 5.83 5.80
N ASN A 51 6.11 5.71 6.82
CA ASN A 51 7.14 6.68 7.15
C ASN A 51 8.44 6.52 6.34
N THR A 52 8.48 5.52 5.46
CA THR A 52 9.68 5.27 4.65
C THR A 52 9.87 6.38 3.62
N ALA A 53 11.01 7.07 3.68
CA ALA A 53 11.41 8.04 2.66
C ALA A 53 11.75 7.30 1.35
N LEU A 54 10.97 7.53 0.32
CA LEU A 54 11.26 7.02 -1.02
C LEU A 54 12.19 7.99 -1.76
N PRO A 55 13.17 7.50 -2.55
CA PRO A 55 14.23 8.32 -3.16
C PRO A 55 13.78 9.52 -4.02
N LYS A 56 12.52 9.55 -4.44
CA LYS A 56 11.95 10.61 -5.29
C LYS A 56 10.96 11.53 -4.57
N ARG A 57 10.84 11.45 -3.23
CA ARG A 57 9.87 12.25 -2.47
C ARG A 57 10.61 13.14 -1.46
N GLU A 58 10.63 14.43 -1.72
CA GLU A 58 11.19 15.45 -0.80
C GLU A 58 10.38 15.61 0.49
N ARG A 59 9.08 15.27 0.47
CA ARG A 59 8.18 15.22 1.62
C ARG A 59 7.31 13.98 1.56
N ILE A 60 7.18 13.32 2.69
CA ILE A 60 6.27 12.18 2.86
C ILE A 60 4.86 12.75 3.08
N GLU A 61 4.14 12.98 1.98
CA GLU A 61 2.71 13.32 2.04
C GLU A 61 1.92 12.05 1.73
N ASN A 62 1.74 11.20 2.74
CA ASN A 62 0.92 10.00 2.58
C ASN A 62 -0.55 10.34 2.81
N LEU A 63 -1.43 9.63 2.09
CA LEU A 63 -2.88 9.74 2.26
C LEU A 63 -3.38 9.02 3.51
N LEU A 64 -2.60 8.06 4.03
CA LEU A 64 -2.91 7.31 5.24
C LEU A 64 -1.67 7.25 6.14
N THR A 65 -1.90 7.29 7.44
CA THR A 65 -0.90 6.86 8.42
C THR A 65 -0.67 5.35 8.30
N ASN A 66 0.40 4.85 8.93
CA ASN A 66 0.64 3.41 8.92
C ASN A 66 -0.50 2.64 9.62
N ASP A 67 -0.94 3.13 10.77
CA ASP A 67 -2.00 2.50 11.57
C ASP A 67 -3.32 2.44 10.80
N MET A 68 -3.74 3.54 10.17
CA MET A 68 -4.93 3.57 9.31
C MET A 68 -4.82 2.60 8.14
N LYS A 69 -3.62 2.46 7.52
CA LYS A 69 -3.39 1.50 6.44
C LYS A 69 -3.58 0.07 6.94
N LEU A 70 -2.97 -0.26 8.07
CA LEU A 70 -3.06 -1.60 8.67
C LEU A 70 -4.50 -1.95 9.07
N GLU A 71 -5.23 -1.01 9.67
CA GLU A 71 -6.63 -1.18 10.03
C GLU A 71 -7.50 -1.48 8.81
N LYS A 72 -7.43 -0.64 7.76
CA LYS A 72 -8.18 -0.85 6.53
C LYS A 72 -7.86 -2.17 5.83
N LEU A 73 -6.62 -2.61 5.85
CA LEU A 73 -6.22 -3.90 5.28
C LEU A 73 -6.75 -5.07 6.10
N ALA A 74 -6.78 -4.94 7.44
CA ALA A 74 -7.36 -5.93 8.32
C ALA A 74 -8.88 -6.04 8.09
N GLU A 75 -9.58 -4.91 7.97
CA GLU A 75 -11.01 -4.85 7.63
C GLU A 75 -11.30 -5.47 6.26
N ALA A 76 -10.43 -5.25 5.27
CA ALA A 76 -10.53 -5.87 3.96
C ALA A 76 -10.30 -7.39 3.99
N GLY A 77 -9.85 -7.97 5.11
CA GLY A 77 -9.64 -9.41 5.26
C GLY A 77 -8.24 -9.91 4.90
N VAL A 78 -7.25 -9.02 4.71
CA VAL A 78 -5.85 -9.41 4.54
C VAL A 78 -5.38 -10.16 5.79
N GLN A 79 -4.76 -11.33 5.61
CA GLN A 79 -4.37 -12.19 6.74
C GLN A 79 -2.94 -11.95 7.20
N TYR A 80 -2.02 -11.71 6.25
CA TYR A 80 -0.61 -11.49 6.54
C TYR A 80 -0.10 -10.23 5.83
N ILE A 81 0.75 -9.48 6.52
CA ILE A 81 1.45 -8.32 5.94
C ILE A 81 2.94 -8.40 6.25
N TYR A 82 3.76 -8.06 5.25
CA TYR A 82 5.18 -7.79 5.40
C TYR A 82 5.45 -6.38 4.88
N SER A 83 5.84 -5.47 5.78
CA SER A 83 5.99 -4.04 5.51
C SER A 83 7.36 -3.52 5.96
N PRO A 84 8.46 -3.99 5.36
CA PRO A 84 9.81 -3.60 5.76
C PRO A 84 10.11 -2.12 5.48
N ASP A 85 11.17 -1.61 6.10
CA ASP A 85 11.75 -0.35 5.68
C ASP A 85 12.28 -0.47 4.25
N PHE A 86 12.07 0.56 3.43
CA PHE A 86 12.52 0.56 2.02
C PHE A 86 14.02 0.31 1.90
N ASN A 87 14.83 0.89 2.80
CA ASN A 87 16.29 0.75 2.78
C ASN A 87 16.76 -0.69 2.97
N SER A 88 15.96 -1.55 3.58
CA SER A 88 16.31 -2.96 3.77
C SER A 88 16.21 -3.81 2.50
N VAL A 89 15.53 -3.32 1.47
CA VAL A 89 15.27 -4.05 0.22
C VAL A 89 15.59 -3.24 -1.06
N CYS A 90 15.97 -1.97 -0.94
CA CYS A 90 16.16 -1.06 -2.09
C CYS A 90 17.28 -1.51 -3.04
N ASP A 91 18.28 -2.23 -2.54
CA ASP A 91 19.41 -2.73 -3.31
C ASP A 91 19.18 -4.14 -3.87
N TYR A 92 18.03 -4.74 -3.60
CA TYR A 92 17.72 -6.06 -4.13
C TYR A 92 17.56 -6.01 -5.65
N THR A 93 18.16 -6.97 -6.34
CA THR A 93 17.78 -7.26 -7.71
C THR A 93 16.36 -7.82 -7.75
N ALA A 94 15.72 -7.86 -8.92
CA ALA A 94 14.41 -8.50 -9.05
C ALA A 94 14.43 -9.97 -8.57
N ARG A 95 15.51 -10.71 -8.86
CA ARG A 95 15.70 -12.10 -8.39
C ARG A 95 15.85 -12.17 -6.87
N ASP A 96 16.65 -11.29 -6.27
CA ASP A 96 16.78 -11.24 -4.82
C ASP A 96 15.45 -11.01 -4.13
N PHE A 97 14.66 -10.06 -4.64
CA PHE A 97 13.34 -9.77 -4.11
C PHE A 97 12.40 -10.97 -4.19
N ILE A 98 12.35 -11.63 -5.35
CA ILE A 98 11.51 -12.80 -5.55
C ILE A 98 11.94 -13.93 -4.61
N GLU A 99 13.24 -14.25 -4.57
CA GLU A 99 13.73 -15.36 -3.76
C GLU A 99 13.60 -15.09 -2.25
N LYS A 100 14.09 -13.92 -1.80
CA LYS A 100 14.18 -13.61 -0.37
C LYS A 100 12.82 -13.20 0.21
N VAL A 101 12.02 -12.44 -0.56
CA VAL A 101 10.75 -11.91 -0.07
C VAL A 101 9.59 -12.81 -0.48
N LEU A 102 9.35 -13.00 -1.79
CA LEU A 102 8.16 -13.69 -2.25
C LEU A 102 8.17 -15.18 -1.92
N VAL A 103 9.31 -15.84 -2.11
CA VAL A 103 9.44 -17.28 -1.83
C VAL A 103 9.63 -17.54 -0.35
N LYS A 104 10.68 -16.97 0.28
CA LYS A 104 11.10 -17.35 1.64
C LYS A 104 10.23 -16.71 2.73
N ILE A 105 9.82 -15.45 2.59
CA ILE A 105 9.04 -14.74 3.61
C ILE A 105 7.54 -14.91 3.37
N MET A 106 7.07 -14.56 2.15
CA MET A 106 5.65 -14.54 1.86
C MET A 106 5.07 -15.90 1.45
N ASN A 107 5.88 -16.91 1.18
CA ASN A 107 5.44 -18.21 0.67
C ASN A 107 4.43 -18.05 -0.50
N ALA A 108 4.69 -17.08 -1.37
CA ALA A 108 3.79 -16.70 -2.44
C ALA A 108 3.65 -17.81 -3.50
N LYS A 109 2.41 -18.09 -3.88
CA LYS A 109 2.05 -18.96 -5.02
C LYS A 109 1.41 -18.13 -6.14
N VAL A 110 0.75 -17.04 -5.74
CA VAL A 110 0.23 -16.03 -6.64
C VAL A 110 0.71 -14.68 -6.15
N VAL A 111 1.10 -13.84 -7.10
CA VAL A 111 1.46 -12.44 -6.87
C VAL A 111 0.51 -11.58 -7.69
N VAL A 112 -0.02 -10.53 -7.08
CA VAL A 112 -0.90 -9.57 -7.73
C VAL A 112 -0.31 -8.19 -7.63
N CYS A 113 -0.15 -7.48 -8.75
CA CYS A 113 0.38 -6.12 -8.78
C CYS A 113 -0.34 -5.25 -9.79
N GLY A 114 -0.20 -3.93 -9.68
CA GLY A 114 -0.67 -3.00 -10.71
C GLY A 114 0.20 -3.04 -11.96
N PHE A 115 -0.35 -2.57 -13.07
CA PHE A 115 0.35 -2.48 -14.37
C PHE A 115 1.61 -1.59 -14.33
N ASP A 116 1.66 -0.63 -13.42
CA ASP A 116 2.75 0.34 -13.22
C ASP A 116 3.75 -0.08 -12.12
N PHE A 117 3.62 -1.31 -11.62
CA PHE A 117 4.50 -1.82 -10.57
C PHE A 117 5.95 -1.90 -11.05
N ARG A 118 6.85 -1.45 -10.19
CA ARG A 118 8.29 -1.48 -10.39
C ARG A 118 8.98 -2.14 -9.20
N LEU A 119 10.04 -2.91 -9.48
CA LEU A 119 10.85 -3.56 -8.46
C LEU A 119 12.34 -3.58 -8.84
N GLY A 120 13.14 -4.03 -7.88
CA GLY A 120 14.58 -4.11 -8.03
C GLY A 120 15.28 -2.77 -7.85
N ALA A 121 16.60 -2.79 -7.78
CA ALA A 121 17.42 -1.61 -7.57
C ALA A 121 17.07 -0.51 -8.58
N GLY A 122 16.74 0.68 -8.07
CA GLY A 122 16.31 1.81 -8.90
C GLY A 122 14.97 1.64 -9.62
N GLY A 123 14.18 0.60 -9.32
CA GLY A 123 12.94 0.28 -10.03
C GLY A 123 13.20 -0.20 -11.47
N GLY A 124 14.31 -0.89 -11.69
CA GLY A 124 14.78 -1.30 -13.02
C GLY A 124 13.89 -2.32 -13.71
N SER A 125 13.13 -3.12 -12.95
CA SER A 125 12.25 -4.17 -13.48
C SER A 125 10.78 -3.77 -13.42
N ASP A 126 10.02 -4.12 -14.43
CA ASP A 126 8.57 -3.88 -14.50
C ASP A 126 7.74 -5.13 -14.16
N ALA A 127 6.41 -5.01 -14.24
CA ALA A 127 5.49 -6.09 -13.93
C ALA A 127 5.61 -7.29 -14.87
N GLU A 128 5.98 -7.09 -16.15
CA GLU A 128 6.16 -8.19 -17.09
C GLU A 128 7.47 -8.94 -16.83
N GLU A 129 8.54 -8.24 -16.48
CA GLU A 129 9.79 -8.87 -16.06
C GLU A 129 9.61 -9.64 -14.75
N LEU A 130 8.90 -9.06 -13.77
CA LEU A 130 8.48 -9.79 -12.56
C LEU A 130 7.80 -11.10 -12.90
N LYS A 131 6.84 -11.06 -13.84
CA LYS A 131 6.08 -12.24 -14.28
C LYS A 131 6.98 -13.29 -14.93
N CYS A 132 7.94 -12.86 -15.75
CA CYS A 132 8.90 -13.77 -16.36
C CYS A 132 9.76 -14.49 -15.33
N ILE A 133 10.32 -13.74 -14.37
CA ILE A 133 11.20 -14.32 -13.35
C ILE A 133 10.40 -15.20 -12.38
N CYS A 134 9.22 -14.74 -11.92
CA CYS A 134 8.36 -15.50 -11.00
C CYS A 134 7.98 -16.88 -11.52
N ARG A 135 7.83 -17.03 -12.84
CA ARG A 135 7.54 -18.32 -13.47
C ARG A 135 8.61 -19.38 -13.19
N GLU A 136 9.88 -18.97 -13.09
CA GLU A 136 11.00 -19.89 -12.76
C GLU A 136 10.88 -20.46 -11.34
N TYR A 137 10.17 -19.75 -10.45
CA TYR A 137 9.90 -20.15 -9.07
C TYR A 137 8.52 -20.81 -8.87
N GLY A 138 7.79 -21.06 -9.96
CA GLY A 138 6.43 -21.62 -9.90
C GLY A 138 5.39 -20.65 -9.31
N ILE A 139 5.65 -19.33 -9.36
CA ILE A 139 4.74 -18.29 -8.87
C ILE A 139 3.98 -17.73 -10.09
N ASN A 140 2.64 -17.72 -10.00
CA ASN A 140 1.80 -17.06 -10.99
C ASN A 140 1.69 -15.55 -10.69
N VAL A 141 1.76 -14.69 -11.72
CA VAL A 141 1.63 -13.24 -11.57
C VAL A 141 0.40 -12.74 -12.32
N VAL A 142 -0.47 -12.03 -11.59
CA VAL A 142 -1.64 -11.35 -12.13
C VAL A 142 -1.38 -9.84 -12.12
N ILE A 143 -1.44 -9.24 -13.30
CA ILE A 143 -1.23 -7.79 -13.46
C ILE A 143 -2.59 -7.13 -13.62
N ILE A 144 -2.94 -6.23 -12.71
CA ILE A 144 -4.20 -5.50 -12.72
C ILE A 144 -4.07 -4.27 -13.61
N PRO A 145 -4.96 -4.10 -14.60
CA PRO A 145 -4.96 -2.93 -15.46
C PRO A 145 -5.34 -1.65 -14.71
N PRO A 146 -5.08 -0.46 -15.29
CA PRO A 146 -5.49 0.80 -14.68
C PRO A 146 -7.00 0.81 -14.41
N PHE A 147 -7.39 1.19 -13.19
CA PHE A 147 -8.78 1.38 -12.83
C PHE A 147 -9.20 2.84 -13.06
N SER A 148 -10.31 3.04 -13.75
CA SER A 148 -10.87 4.36 -14.02
C SER A 148 -12.28 4.49 -13.43
N LEU A 149 -12.58 5.67 -12.88
CA LEU A 149 -13.91 6.05 -12.41
C LEU A 149 -14.30 7.38 -13.05
N ASP A 150 -15.49 7.47 -13.62
CA ASP A 150 -16.00 8.67 -14.32
C ASP A 150 -15.01 9.22 -15.38
N GLY A 151 -14.32 8.33 -16.11
CA GLY A 151 -13.34 8.70 -17.14
C GLY A 151 -11.96 9.12 -16.62
N CYS A 152 -11.74 9.15 -15.31
CA CYS A 152 -10.46 9.48 -14.69
C CYS A 152 -9.75 8.24 -14.18
N VAL A 153 -8.47 8.08 -14.51
CA VAL A 153 -7.64 7.02 -13.93
C VAL A 153 -7.43 7.30 -12.43
N VAL A 154 -7.70 6.30 -11.60
CA VAL A 154 -7.58 6.43 -10.15
C VAL A 154 -6.15 6.13 -9.71
N HIS A 155 -5.46 7.15 -9.19
CA HIS A 155 -4.10 7.03 -8.64
C HIS A 155 -3.86 8.05 -7.50
N SER A 156 -2.93 7.74 -6.60
CA SER A 156 -2.66 8.53 -5.39
C SER A 156 -2.35 10.01 -5.66
N THR A 157 -1.62 10.31 -6.75
CA THR A 157 -1.28 11.70 -7.10
C THR A 157 -2.52 12.53 -7.46
N ALA A 158 -3.47 11.98 -8.23
CA ALA A 158 -4.71 12.66 -8.56
C ALA A 158 -5.53 12.95 -7.29
N ILE A 159 -5.62 11.98 -6.39
CA ILE A 159 -6.33 12.13 -5.11
C ILE A 159 -5.69 13.23 -4.25
N LYS A 160 -4.35 13.24 -4.13
CA LYS A 160 -3.62 14.29 -3.39
C LYS A 160 -3.88 15.70 -3.96
N ASN A 161 -3.92 15.80 -5.28
CA ASN A 161 -4.22 17.09 -5.94
C ASN A 161 -5.64 17.56 -5.64
N LEU A 162 -6.63 16.66 -5.65
CA LEU A 162 -8.00 16.98 -5.28
C LEU A 162 -8.11 17.43 -3.82
N ILE A 163 -7.41 16.77 -2.90
CA ILE A 163 -7.37 17.17 -1.49
C ILE A 163 -6.74 18.56 -1.34
N LYS A 164 -5.61 18.81 -2.00
CA LYS A 164 -4.92 20.13 -1.98
C LYS A 164 -5.76 21.26 -2.56
N SER A 165 -6.61 20.98 -3.55
CA SER A 165 -7.54 21.97 -4.11
C SER A 165 -8.85 22.09 -3.33
N GLY A 166 -9.04 21.32 -2.25
CA GLY A 166 -10.28 21.34 -1.45
C GLY A 166 -11.44 20.55 -2.06
N GLU A 167 -11.21 19.79 -3.14
CA GLU A 167 -12.23 18.98 -3.81
C GLU A 167 -12.45 17.63 -3.11
N ILE A 168 -12.71 17.67 -1.79
CA ILE A 168 -12.76 16.49 -0.92
C ILE A 168 -13.80 15.47 -1.38
N ALA A 169 -14.98 15.93 -1.80
CA ALA A 169 -16.02 15.00 -2.28
C ALA A 169 -15.59 14.18 -3.50
N LYS A 170 -14.78 14.76 -4.40
CA LYS A 170 -14.21 14.03 -5.53
C LYS A 170 -13.09 13.10 -5.08
N ALA A 171 -12.25 13.53 -4.15
CA ALA A 171 -11.21 12.68 -3.57
C ALA A 171 -11.82 11.43 -2.91
N ASN A 172 -12.89 11.59 -2.11
CA ASN A 172 -13.61 10.51 -1.44
C ASN A 172 -14.18 9.50 -2.45
N LYS A 173 -14.71 9.96 -3.58
CA LYS A 173 -15.17 9.05 -4.64
C LYS A 173 -14.04 8.16 -5.19
N LEU A 174 -12.84 8.71 -5.39
CA LEU A 174 -11.70 7.96 -5.89
C LEU A 174 -11.07 7.05 -4.81
N LEU A 175 -11.11 7.48 -3.55
CA LEU A 175 -10.70 6.68 -2.40
C LEU A 175 -11.64 5.52 -2.16
N GLY A 176 -12.95 5.70 -2.31
CA GLY A 176 -13.99 4.76 -1.93
C GLY A 176 -14.36 4.83 -0.44
N TYR A 177 -13.83 5.84 0.28
CA TYR A 177 -14.12 6.13 1.69
C TYR A 177 -13.89 7.63 1.95
N ASP A 178 -14.36 8.12 3.12
CA ASP A 178 -14.15 9.51 3.50
C ASP A 178 -12.71 9.76 3.94
N PHE A 179 -12.07 10.75 3.32
CA PHE A 179 -10.74 11.17 3.70
C PHE A 179 -10.75 11.73 5.14
N SER A 180 -9.84 11.26 5.95
CA SER A 180 -9.68 11.68 7.34
C SER A 180 -8.22 11.94 7.67
N ILE A 181 -8.00 12.79 8.66
CA ILE A 181 -6.69 13.08 9.22
C ILE A 181 -6.70 12.68 10.68
N GLU A 182 -5.75 11.84 11.07
CA GLU A 182 -5.51 11.53 12.47
C GLU A 182 -4.45 12.46 13.03
N GLY A 183 -4.68 12.97 14.22
CA GLY A 183 -3.75 13.82 14.93
C GLY A 183 -3.89 13.67 16.44
N ARG A 184 -2.80 13.91 17.14
CA ARG A 184 -2.82 13.98 18.60
C ARG A 184 -3.23 15.38 19.03
N VAL A 185 -4.28 15.46 19.88
CA VAL A 185 -4.67 16.74 20.49
C VAL A 185 -3.55 17.23 21.38
N ILE A 186 -3.05 18.43 21.12
CA ILE A 186 -2.02 19.10 21.91
C ILE A 186 -2.56 20.37 22.57
N GLU A 187 -1.94 20.77 23.67
CA GLU A 187 -2.27 22.02 24.32
C GLU A 187 -1.70 23.21 23.53
N GLY A 188 -2.60 24.09 23.05
CA GLY A 188 -2.22 25.32 22.35
C GLY A 188 -2.32 26.56 23.26
N ASN A 189 -2.27 27.75 22.65
CA ASN A 189 -2.25 29.04 23.33
C ASN A 189 -3.58 29.41 24.04
N ARG A 190 -4.59 28.52 24.00
CA ARG A 190 -5.92 28.69 24.63
C ARG A 190 -6.67 29.98 24.23
N ILE A 191 -6.31 30.62 23.13
CA ILE A 191 -6.91 31.87 22.65
C ILE A 191 -8.42 31.70 22.43
N GLY A 192 -8.88 30.55 21.92
CA GLY A 192 -10.30 30.24 21.73
C GLY A 192 -11.13 30.38 23.00
N ARG A 193 -10.58 30.09 24.19
CA ARG A 193 -11.27 30.27 25.47
C ARG A 193 -11.51 31.73 25.80
N THR A 194 -10.57 32.62 25.41
CA THR A 194 -10.68 34.07 25.71
C THR A 194 -11.73 34.75 24.87
N ILE A 195 -12.08 34.17 23.70
CA ILE A 195 -13.12 34.69 22.78
C ILE A 195 -14.41 33.86 22.82
N GLY A 196 -14.57 32.98 23.82
CA GLY A 196 -15.80 32.19 24.04
C GLY A 196 -15.99 31.02 23.06
N SER A 197 -14.98 30.68 22.25
CA SER A 197 -15.03 29.58 21.29
C SER A 197 -13.83 28.64 21.46
N PRO A 198 -13.88 27.70 22.42
CA PRO A 198 -12.79 26.76 22.65
C PRO A 198 -12.51 25.91 21.40
N THR A 199 -11.23 25.82 21.00
CA THR A 199 -10.76 25.02 19.88
C THR A 199 -9.78 23.94 20.35
N ILE A 200 -9.66 22.89 19.59
CA ILE A 200 -8.61 21.88 19.74
C ILE A 200 -7.45 22.19 18.78
N ASN A 201 -6.23 21.86 19.17
CA ASN A 201 -5.05 21.91 18.33
C ASN A 201 -4.56 20.47 18.06
N GLN A 202 -4.20 20.20 16.82
CA GLN A 202 -3.67 18.91 16.36
C GLN A 202 -2.31 19.10 15.72
#